data_d93b8c13adef4b3db99b834249d85105
#
_entry.id   d93b8c13adef4b3db99b834249d85105
#
_cell.length_a   1.000
_cell.length_b   1.000
_cell.length_c   1.000
_cell.angle_alpha   90.00
_cell.angle_beta   90.00
_cell.angle_gamma   90.00
#
_symmetry.space_group_name_H-M   'P 1'
#
loop_
_entity.id
_entity.type
_entity.pdbx_description
1 polymer ?
#
loop_
_entity_poly.entity_id
_entity_poly.type
_entity_poly.pdbx_seq_one_letter_code
_entity_poly.pdbx_strand_id
1 'polypeptide(L)'
;MKTPSQLSPAPMDLALTMSGSAVSRFFPILGEGLLVKGPGGENVEGFLQKAAGVSPAYLKDRVQTVFLDGRALDDFSTAVVGDGAVLALSAAMPGLAGAVLRRGGFYAAMRRQISHEAGGTAAAGAPITITLKLFNLVARDLGPGLLGRGILIPGGQLRDFIARQGRWIWTECTAVFANGKPLDAAKVVGVLPGDGCVVLTVNTG
;
A
#
# COMPACT_ATOMS: atom_id res chain seq x y z
N MET A 1 31.96 4.60 -5.71
CA MET A 1 31.37 3.91 -6.86
C MET A 1 30.66 2.67 -6.32
N LYS A 2 29.32 2.71 -6.18
CA LYS A 2 28.53 1.50 -5.88
C LYS A 2 28.16 0.88 -7.21
N THR A 3 28.57 -0.37 -7.40
CA THR A 3 28.32 -1.18 -8.60
C THR A 3 26.80 -1.40 -8.76
N PRO A 4 26.23 -1.24 -9.96
CA PRO A 4 24.83 -1.54 -10.20
C PRO A 4 24.60 -3.05 -10.23
N SER A 5 23.43 -3.47 -9.75
CA SER A 5 22.86 -4.82 -9.93
C SER A 5 23.35 -5.90 -8.95
N GLN A 6 23.02 -5.75 -7.67
CA GLN A 6 22.62 -6.92 -6.93
C GLN A 6 21.12 -7.13 -7.19
N LEU A 7 20.79 -8.13 -8.01
CA LEU A 7 19.43 -8.64 -8.14
C LEU A 7 18.94 -8.98 -6.73
N SER A 8 18.02 -8.18 -6.20
CA SER A 8 17.30 -8.56 -4.99
C SER A 8 16.72 -9.96 -5.21
N PRO A 9 16.87 -10.89 -4.26
CA PRO A 9 16.30 -12.22 -4.39
C PRO A 9 14.82 -12.11 -4.75
N ALA A 10 14.33 -13.06 -5.53
CA ALA A 10 12.91 -13.11 -5.88
C ALA A 10 12.08 -13.05 -4.57
N PRO A 11 10.97 -12.31 -4.54
CA PRO A 11 10.15 -12.23 -3.36
C PRO A 11 9.63 -13.62 -2.98
N MET A 12 9.52 -13.87 -1.67
CA MET A 12 8.91 -15.08 -1.14
C MET A 12 7.38 -14.99 -1.31
N ASP A 13 6.75 -16.05 -1.81
CA ASP A 13 5.30 -16.14 -1.82
C ASP A 13 4.77 -16.66 -0.49
N LEU A 14 3.85 -15.93 0.13
CA LEU A 14 3.12 -16.34 1.32
C LEU A 14 1.61 -16.21 1.07
N ALA A 15 0.93 -17.33 0.97
CA ALA A 15 -0.52 -17.38 0.75
C ALA A 15 -1.23 -17.88 2.00
N LEU A 16 -2.25 -17.14 2.43
CA LEU A 16 -3.09 -17.46 3.58
C LEU A 16 -4.54 -17.62 3.13
N THR A 17 -5.23 -18.62 3.69
CA THR A 17 -6.68 -18.76 3.56
C THR A 17 -7.31 -18.49 4.91
N MET A 18 -8.20 -17.51 4.96
CA MET A 18 -8.90 -17.07 6.17
C MET A 18 -10.39 -17.38 6.06
N SER A 19 -11.06 -17.66 7.18
CA SER A 19 -12.50 -17.80 7.18
C SER A 19 -13.21 -16.46 7.35
N GLY A 20 -14.32 -16.26 6.65
CA GLY A 20 -15.23 -15.13 6.83
C GLY A 20 -14.57 -13.76 6.76
N SER A 21 -14.83 -12.91 7.77
CA SER A 21 -14.33 -11.54 7.86
C SER A 21 -12.89 -11.41 8.37
N ALA A 22 -12.22 -12.54 8.66
CA ALA A 22 -10.88 -12.53 9.26
C ALA A 22 -9.80 -11.92 8.35
N VAL A 23 -10.02 -11.81 7.03
CA VAL A 23 -9.16 -11.05 6.11
C VAL A 23 -8.96 -9.61 6.58
N SER A 24 -9.95 -9.01 7.22
CA SER A 24 -9.86 -7.63 7.75
C SER A 24 -8.77 -7.43 8.80
N ARG A 25 -8.29 -8.50 9.44
CA ARG A 25 -7.16 -8.47 10.38
C ARG A 25 -5.85 -8.02 9.72
N PHE A 26 -5.77 -8.16 8.40
CA PHE A 26 -4.62 -7.72 7.61
C PHE A 26 -4.72 -6.28 7.10
N PHE A 27 -5.87 -5.60 7.27
CA PHE A 27 -6.00 -4.21 6.80
C PHE A 27 -5.01 -3.23 7.45
N PRO A 28 -4.62 -3.36 8.73
CA PRO A 28 -3.65 -2.45 9.32
C PRO A 28 -2.29 -2.44 8.58
N ILE A 29 -1.88 -3.57 7.96
CA ILE A 29 -0.63 -3.61 7.19
C ILE A 29 -0.68 -2.73 5.94
N LEU A 30 -1.89 -2.48 5.37
CA LEU A 30 -2.08 -1.58 4.24
C LEU A 30 -1.78 -0.12 4.63
N GLY A 31 -2.01 0.25 5.89
CA GLY A 31 -1.66 1.57 6.45
C GLY A 31 -0.16 1.72 6.74
N GLU A 32 0.53 0.62 6.98
CA GLU A 32 1.99 0.63 7.15
C GLU A 32 2.70 0.85 5.81
N GLY A 33 2.13 0.35 4.73
CA GLY A 33 2.58 0.54 3.36
C GLY A 33 2.87 -0.76 2.63
N LEU A 34 2.53 -0.77 1.36
CA LEU A 34 2.85 -1.84 0.41
C LEU A 34 3.65 -1.27 -0.76
N LEU A 35 4.52 -2.08 -1.31
CA LEU A 35 5.31 -1.71 -2.48
C LEU A 35 4.48 -1.91 -3.74
N VAL A 36 4.38 -0.87 -4.56
CA VAL A 36 3.66 -0.93 -5.84
C VAL A 36 4.63 -0.56 -6.96
N LYS A 37 4.78 -1.48 -7.91
CA LYS A 37 5.59 -1.26 -9.12
C LYS A 37 4.71 -0.76 -10.25
N GLY A 38 5.17 0.24 -10.96
CA GLY A 38 4.43 0.81 -12.08
C GLY A 38 5.30 1.64 -13.01
N PRO A 39 4.73 2.22 -14.08
CA PRO A 39 5.47 3.05 -15.01
C PRO A 39 5.79 4.42 -14.41
N GLY A 40 7.02 4.90 -14.58
CA GLY A 40 7.42 6.26 -14.24
C GLY A 40 6.88 7.30 -15.21
N GLY A 41 6.83 8.57 -14.78
CA GLY A 41 6.32 9.67 -15.58
C GLY A 41 4.79 9.80 -15.57
N GLU A 42 4.08 8.92 -14.87
CA GLU A 42 2.64 9.00 -14.70
C GLU A 42 2.28 9.99 -13.59
N ASN A 43 1.14 10.68 -13.74
CA ASN A 43 0.52 11.37 -12.63
C ASN A 43 -0.08 10.35 -11.63
N VAL A 44 -0.48 10.82 -10.44
CA VAL A 44 -1.00 9.95 -9.38
C VAL A 44 -2.20 9.12 -9.85
N GLU A 45 -3.12 9.70 -10.61
CA GLU A 45 -4.30 9.02 -11.13
C GLU A 45 -3.91 7.89 -12.10
N GLY A 46 -3.10 8.22 -13.11
CA GLY A 46 -2.64 7.25 -14.11
C GLY A 46 -1.80 6.13 -13.48
N PHE A 47 -0.93 6.46 -12.54
CA PHE A 47 -0.12 5.47 -11.83
C PHE A 47 -1.01 4.50 -11.03
N LEU A 48 -1.95 5.01 -10.22
CA LEU A 48 -2.84 4.17 -9.42
C LEU A 48 -3.75 3.29 -10.28
N GLN A 49 -4.21 3.81 -11.40
CA GLN A 49 -5.02 3.03 -12.36
C GLN A 49 -4.21 1.87 -12.94
N LYS A 50 -3.01 2.14 -13.45
CA LYS A 50 -2.16 1.16 -14.15
C LYS A 50 -1.51 0.15 -13.19
N ALA A 51 -1.03 0.62 -12.05
CA ALA A 51 -0.23 -0.19 -11.12
C ALA A 51 -1.04 -0.86 -10.00
N ALA A 52 -2.11 -0.20 -9.51
CA ALA A 52 -2.93 -0.71 -8.41
C ALA A 52 -4.37 -1.08 -8.82
N GLY A 53 -4.78 -0.80 -10.06
CA GLY A 53 -6.12 -1.09 -10.54
C GLY A 53 -7.21 -0.21 -9.90
N VAL A 54 -6.84 0.98 -9.40
CA VAL A 54 -7.77 1.91 -8.77
C VAL A 54 -8.37 2.82 -9.85
N SER A 55 -9.70 2.77 -10.00
CA SER A 55 -10.36 3.57 -11.05
C SER A 55 -10.35 5.08 -10.74
N PRO A 56 -10.28 5.95 -11.77
CA PRO A 56 -10.42 7.40 -11.59
C PRO A 56 -11.72 7.81 -10.88
N ALA A 57 -12.83 7.12 -11.17
CA ALA A 57 -14.10 7.37 -10.50
C ALA A 57 -14.00 7.11 -8.99
N TYR A 58 -13.37 5.98 -8.58
CA TYR A 58 -13.15 5.69 -7.16
C TYR A 58 -12.30 6.77 -6.48
N LEU A 59 -11.20 7.20 -7.13
CA LEU A 59 -10.34 8.26 -6.59
C LEU A 59 -11.09 9.57 -6.38
N LYS A 60 -11.96 9.93 -7.33
CA LYS A 60 -12.76 11.14 -7.26
C LYS A 60 -13.81 11.09 -6.15
N ASP A 61 -14.53 9.97 -6.04
CA ASP A 61 -15.73 9.89 -5.21
C ASP A 61 -15.45 9.45 -3.78
N ARG A 62 -14.43 8.62 -3.57
CA ARG A 62 -14.14 7.97 -2.28
C ARG A 62 -12.91 8.50 -1.58
N VAL A 63 -11.88 8.94 -2.33
CA VAL A 63 -10.63 9.41 -1.74
C VAL A 63 -10.68 10.91 -1.50
N GLN A 64 -10.77 11.32 -0.25
CA GLN A 64 -10.91 12.72 0.13
C GLN A 64 -9.60 13.37 0.61
N THR A 65 -8.66 12.57 1.06
CA THR A 65 -7.35 13.06 1.52
C THR A 65 -6.24 12.23 0.86
N VAL A 66 -5.29 12.91 0.26
CA VAL A 66 -4.12 12.30 -0.36
C VAL A 66 -2.87 13.02 0.10
N PHE A 67 -1.85 12.24 0.41
CA PHE A 67 -0.51 12.75 0.65
C PHE A 67 0.45 12.12 -0.34
N LEU A 68 1.31 12.93 -0.92
CA LEU A 68 2.47 12.51 -1.68
C LEU A 68 3.72 13.03 -0.95
N ASP A 69 4.57 12.13 -0.52
CA ASP A 69 5.79 12.42 0.26
C ASP A 69 5.53 13.30 1.50
N GLY A 70 4.42 12.99 2.21
CA GLY A 70 4.01 13.70 3.42
C GLY A 70 3.33 15.05 3.18
N ARG A 71 3.17 15.50 1.94
CA ARG A 71 2.49 16.74 1.57
C ARG A 71 1.10 16.45 1.02
N ALA A 72 0.13 17.25 1.44
CA ALA A 72 -1.24 17.09 0.96
C ALA A 72 -1.35 17.44 -0.53
N LEU A 73 -2.05 16.60 -1.28
CA LEU A 73 -2.28 16.74 -2.70
C LEU A 73 -3.75 17.05 -2.98
N ASP A 74 -3.99 18.11 -3.76
CA ASP A 74 -5.34 18.51 -4.17
C ASP A 74 -5.73 17.94 -5.54
N ASP A 75 -4.79 17.85 -6.46
CA ASP A 75 -5.03 17.41 -7.83
C ASP A 75 -4.17 16.19 -8.18
N PHE A 76 -4.86 15.08 -8.49
CA PHE A 76 -4.22 13.83 -8.91
C PHE A 76 -3.67 13.87 -10.33
N SER A 77 -4.20 14.79 -11.17
CA SER A 77 -3.88 14.84 -12.59
C SER A 77 -2.58 15.57 -12.89
N THR A 78 -2.09 16.40 -11.96
CA THR A 78 -0.91 17.24 -12.16
C THR A 78 0.35 16.74 -11.46
N ALA A 79 0.19 16.05 -10.32
CA ALA A 79 1.34 15.56 -9.56
C ALA A 79 1.89 14.27 -10.14
N VAL A 80 3.17 14.30 -10.55
CA VAL A 80 3.89 13.14 -11.07
C VAL A 80 4.49 12.33 -9.94
N VAL A 81 4.37 11.01 -10.03
CA VAL A 81 4.89 10.07 -9.02
C VAL A 81 6.35 9.74 -9.32
N GLY A 82 7.23 9.96 -8.36
CA GLY A 82 8.66 9.63 -8.45
C GLY A 82 8.97 8.22 -7.92
N ASP A 83 10.15 7.70 -8.29
CA ASP A 83 10.64 6.44 -7.69
C ASP A 83 10.92 6.62 -6.20
N GLY A 84 10.53 5.65 -5.39
CA GLY A 84 10.63 5.71 -3.93
C GLY A 84 9.58 6.58 -3.24
N ALA A 85 8.68 7.22 -3.97
CA ALA A 85 7.63 8.08 -3.40
C ALA A 85 6.74 7.33 -2.41
N VAL A 86 6.20 8.07 -1.44
CA VAL A 86 5.21 7.56 -0.47
C VAL A 86 3.86 8.20 -0.78
N LEU A 87 2.91 7.40 -1.23
CA LEU A 87 1.56 7.84 -1.55
C LEU A 87 0.57 7.29 -0.51
N ALA A 88 -0.13 8.17 0.17
CA ALA A 88 -1.11 7.81 1.19
C ALA A 88 -2.51 8.26 0.80
N LEU A 89 -3.46 7.32 0.82
CA LEU A 89 -4.86 7.54 0.45
C LEU A 89 -5.77 7.33 1.66
N SER A 90 -6.68 8.27 1.90
CA SER A 90 -7.68 8.18 2.95
C SER A 90 -9.03 8.68 2.46
N ALA A 91 -10.10 8.10 2.98
CA ALA A 91 -11.44 8.66 2.87
C ALA A 91 -11.58 9.89 3.79
N ALA A 92 -12.79 10.29 4.11
CA ALA A 92 -13.03 11.40 5.02
C ALA A 92 -12.35 11.16 6.38
N MET A 93 -11.58 12.14 6.82
CA MET A 93 -11.03 12.21 8.16
C MET A 93 -11.96 13.07 9.03
N PRO A 94 -12.24 12.69 10.29
CA PRO A 94 -13.08 13.47 11.15
C PRO A 94 -12.37 14.71 11.71
N GLY A 95 -13.16 15.70 12.17
CA GLY A 95 -12.69 16.88 12.89
C GLY A 95 -12.01 17.94 12.01
N LEU A 96 -11.40 18.92 12.67
CA LEU A 96 -10.76 20.07 12.02
C LEU A 96 -9.62 19.64 11.09
N ALA A 97 -8.80 18.67 11.51
CA ALA A 97 -7.73 18.13 10.68
C ALA A 97 -8.28 17.57 9.35
N GLY A 98 -9.37 16.82 9.42
CA GLY A 98 -10.04 16.29 8.22
C GLY A 98 -10.59 17.39 7.32
N ALA A 99 -11.19 18.45 7.91
CA ALA A 99 -11.69 19.58 7.14
C ALA A 99 -10.57 20.36 6.42
N VAL A 100 -9.41 20.54 7.09
CA VAL A 100 -8.25 21.24 6.52
C VAL A 100 -7.55 20.37 5.45
N LEU A 101 -7.43 19.07 5.68
CA LEU A 101 -6.70 18.15 4.79
C LEU A 101 -7.55 17.61 3.64
N ARG A 102 -8.85 17.90 3.65
CA ARG A 102 -9.75 17.48 2.58
C ARG A 102 -9.39 18.14 1.26
N ARG A 103 -9.24 17.32 0.22
CA ARG A 103 -8.97 17.76 -1.15
C ARG A 103 -10.09 18.70 -1.65
N GLY A 104 -9.71 19.86 -2.18
CA GLY A 104 -10.66 20.87 -2.67
C GLY A 104 -11.62 21.43 -1.61
N GLY A 105 -11.33 21.22 -0.32
CA GLY A 105 -12.14 21.74 0.79
C GLY A 105 -11.98 23.25 0.97
N PHE A 106 -12.97 23.89 1.63
CA PHE A 106 -12.94 25.32 1.91
C PHE A 106 -11.64 25.78 2.62
N TYR A 107 -11.10 24.94 3.51
CA TYR A 107 -9.89 25.24 4.28
C TYR A 107 -8.60 24.82 3.55
N ALA A 108 -8.65 24.31 2.32
CA ALA A 108 -7.47 23.94 1.56
C ALA A 108 -6.48 25.11 1.38
N ALA A 109 -6.98 26.33 1.26
CA ALA A 109 -6.16 27.53 1.15
C ALA A 109 -5.26 27.79 2.39
N MET A 110 -5.65 27.30 3.57
CA MET A 110 -4.90 27.50 4.82
C MET A 110 -3.65 26.59 4.92
N ARG A 111 -3.50 25.58 4.04
CA ARG A 111 -2.40 24.61 4.06
C ARG A 111 -1.40 24.77 2.93
N ARG A 112 -1.34 25.92 2.26
CA ARG A 112 -0.44 26.19 1.09
C ARG A 112 1.01 25.80 1.35
N GLN A 113 1.51 25.98 2.58
CA GLN A 113 2.89 25.64 2.95
C GLN A 113 3.15 24.13 3.08
N ILE A 114 2.10 23.30 3.23
CA ILE A 114 2.20 21.84 3.38
C ILE A 114 1.59 21.08 2.20
N SER A 115 1.15 21.80 1.17
CA SER A 115 0.63 21.20 -0.07
C SER A 115 1.78 20.81 -1.00
N HIS A 116 1.57 19.76 -1.78
CA HIS A 116 2.53 19.32 -2.79
C HIS A 116 2.51 20.30 -3.96
N GLU A 117 3.68 20.83 -4.32
CA GLU A 117 3.85 21.60 -5.55
C GLU A 117 4.12 20.65 -6.70
N ALA A 118 3.47 20.86 -7.84
CA ALA A 118 3.66 20.05 -9.04
C ALA A 118 5.13 20.14 -9.50
N GLY A 119 5.85 19.02 -9.51
CA GLY A 119 7.25 19.03 -9.93
C GLY A 119 8.01 17.76 -9.56
N GLY A 120 7.67 16.63 -10.14
CA GLY A 120 8.49 15.42 -10.12
C GLY A 120 8.94 15.07 -11.53
N THR A 121 10.25 15.04 -11.80
CA THR A 121 10.81 14.57 -13.07
C THR A 121 11.20 13.09 -12.93
N ALA A 122 10.25 12.19 -13.05
CA ALA A 122 10.58 10.80 -13.31
C ALA A 122 10.67 10.57 -14.82
N ALA A 123 11.70 9.88 -15.29
CA ALA A 123 11.84 9.55 -16.71
C ALA A 123 10.62 8.73 -17.15
N ALA A 124 9.94 9.19 -18.19
CA ALA A 124 8.75 8.54 -18.71
C ALA A 124 9.05 7.10 -19.14
N GLY A 125 8.24 6.16 -18.67
CA GLY A 125 8.29 4.74 -19.04
C GLY A 125 9.28 3.87 -18.27
N ALA A 126 10.22 4.42 -17.50
CA ALA A 126 11.09 3.61 -16.64
C ALA A 126 10.24 2.99 -15.48
N PRO A 127 10.45 1.71 -15.13
CA PRO A 127 9.73 1.13 -14.00
C PRO A 127 10.17 1.79 -12.70
N ILE A 128 9.19 2.20 -11.89
CA ILE A 128 9.40 2.76 -10.56
C ILE A 128 8.72 1.90 -9.50
N THR A 129 9.15 2.04 -8.25
CA THR A 129 8.52 1.41 -7.09
C THR A 129 8.17 2.48 -6.08
N ILE A 130 6.94 2.51 -5.61
CA ILE A 130 6.46 3.43 -4.58
C ILE A 130 5.97 2.66 -3.35
N THR A 131 5.82 3.38 -2.24
CA THR A 131 5.10 2.88 -1.07
C THR A 131 3.68 3.44 -1.09
N LEU A 132 2.70 2.55 -1.23
CA LEU A 132 1.27 2.91 -1.14
C LEU A 132 0.75 2.61 0.26
N LYS A 133 0.11 3.60 0.89
CA LYS A 133 -0.55 3.47 2.20
C LYS A 133 -2.04 3.72 2.07
N LEU A 134 -2.85 2.85 2.64
CA LEU A 134 -4.31 2.96 2.58
C LEU A 134 -4.89 3.05 4.00
N PHE A 135 -5.78 4.02 4.20
CA PHE A 135 -6.37 4.29 5.51
C PHE A 135 -7.90 4.28 5.46
N ASN A 136 -8.52 4.04 6.60
CA ASN A 136 -9.96 4.15 6.83
C ASN A 136 -10.78 3.32 5.83
N LEU A 137 -11.83 3.92 5.25
CA LEU A 137 -12.70 3.26 4.29
C LEU A 137 -11.96 2.85 3.00
N VAL A 138 -10.91 3.57 2.60
CA VAL A 138 -10.11 3.19 1.42
C VAL A 138 -9.43 1.83 1.64
N ALA A 139 -8.87 1.58 2.84
CA ALA A 139 -8.31 0.28 3.17
C ALA A 139 -9.38 -0.83 3.20
N ARG A 140 -10.60 -0.51 3.65
CA ARG A 140 -11.72 -1.47 3.68
C ARG A 140 -12.27 -1.78 2.29
N ASP A 141 -12.35 -0.77 1.42
CA ASP A 141 -12.91 -0.92 0.07
C ASP A 141 -11.92 -1.66 -0.86
N LEU A 142 -10.64 -1.27 -0.83
CA LEU A 142 -9.62 -1.81 -1.73
C LEU A 142 -8.86 -3.02 -1.16
N GLY A 143 -8.82 -3.12 0.18
CA GLY A 143 -8.01 -4.11 0.89
C GLY A 143 -8.27 -5.55 0.49
N PRO A 144 -9.52 -6.04 0.47
CA PRO A 144 -9.81 -7.42 0.08
C PRO A 144 -9.29 -7.75 -1.31
N GLY A 145 -9.51 -6.86 -2.29
CA GLY A 145 -9.05 -7.05 -3.65
C GLY A 145 -7.54 -7.01 -3.80
N LEU A 146 -6.85 -6.14 -3.06
CA LEU A 146 -5.38 -6.07 -3.06
C LEU A 146 -4.77 -7.30 -2.41
N LEU A 147 -5.24 -7.67 -1.21
CA LEU A 147 -4.78 -8.86 -0.49
C LEU A 147 -5.03 -10.14 -1.28
N GLY A 148 -6.19 -10.27 -1.94
CA GLY A 148 -6.50 -11.44 -2.76
C GLY A 148 -5.64 -11.57 -4.02
N ARG A 149 -5.16 -10.46 -4.59
CA ARG A 149 -4.21 -10.46 -5.72
C ARG A 149 -2.75 -10.62 -5.31
N GLY A 150 -2.45 -10.44 -4.03
CA GLY A 150 -1.11 -10.41 -3.48
C GLY A 150 -0.53 -8.99 -3.40
N ILE A 151 -0.05 -8.61 -2.23
CA ILE A 151 0.65 -7.36 -1.97
C ILE A 151 2.13 -7.60 -1.75
N LEU A 152 2.97 -6.74 -2.30
CA LEU A 152 4.42 -6.81 -2.09
C LEU A 152 4.79 -5.97 -0.87
N ILE A 153 5.41 -6.60 0.12
CA ILE A 153 5.83 -5.94 1.37
C ILE A 153 7.22 -6.41 1.80
N PRO A 154 8.01 -5.58 2.51
CA PRO A 154 9.26 -6.02 3.13
C PRO A 154 9.02 -7.13 4.14
N GLY A 155 9.87 -8.16 4.14
CA GLY A 155 9.75 -9.30 5.07
C GLY A 155 9.85 -8.89 6.54
N GLY A 156 10.70 -7.92 6.87
CA GLY A 156 10.79 -7.33 8.20
C GLY A 156 9.49 -6.67 8.65
N GLN A 157 8.85 -5.89 7.77
CA GLN A 157 7.56 -5.25 8.06
C GLN A 157 6.47 -6.29 8.36
N LEU A 158 6.40 -7.36 7.57
CA LEU A 158 5.45 -8.45 7.82
C LEU A 158 5.71 -9.16 9.14
N ARG A 159 6.99 -9.40 9.46
CA ARG A 159 7.39 -10.01 10.74
C ARG A 159 6.93 -9.15 11.92
N ASP A 160 7.21 -7.86 11.89
CA ASP A 160 6.81 -6.92 12.94
C ASP A 160 5.29 -6.82 13.07
N PHE A 161 4.59 -6.80 11.93
CA PHE A 161 3.13 -6.82 11.91
C PHE A 161 2.58 -8.07 12.60
N ILE A 162 3.04 -9.26 12.23
CA ILE A 162 2.61 -10.52 12.84
C ILE A 162 2.93 -10.54 14.34
N ALA A 163 4.12 -10.07 14.74
CA ALA A 163 4.52 -10.03 16.14
C ALA A 163 3.57 -9.15 16.98
N ARG A 164 3.15 -7.98 16.45
CA ARG A 164 2.19 -7.09 17.13
C ARG A 164 0.79 -7.69 17.23
N GLN A 165 0.35 -8.45 16.22
CA GLN A 165 -0.96 -9.10 16.23
C GLN A 165 -0.99 -10.36 17.14
N GLY A 166 0.16 -10.97 17.39
CA GLY A 166 0.28 -12.18 18.19
C GLY A 166 -0.52 -13.36 17.61
N ARG A 167 -1.03 -14.21 18.49
CA ARG A 167 -1.78 -15.40 18.07
C ARG A 167 -3.10 -15.08 17.39
N TRP A 168 -3.66 -13.92 17.67
CA TRP A 168 -5.00 -13.53 17.16
C TRP A 168 -5.05 -13.51 15.62
N ILE A 169 -3.96 -13.17 14.93
CA ILE A 169 -3.96 -13.12 13.48
C ILE A 169 -4.19 -14.49 12.83
N TRP A 170 -3.82 -15.57 13.54
CA TRP A 170 -3.95 -16.95 13.05
C TRP A 170 -5.29 -17.60 13.39
N THR A 171 -6.09 -16.97 14.26
CA THR A 171 -7.45 -17.44 14.54
C THR A 171 -8.25 -17.35 13.26
N GLU A 172 -8.91 -18.45 12.86
CA GLU A 172 -9.65 -18.56 11.60
C GLU A 172 -8.76 -18.62 10.34
N CYS A 173 -7.43 -18.81 10.48
CA CYS A 173 -6.57 -19.18 9.37
C CYS A 173 -6.69 -20.68 9.12
N THR A 174 -7.21 -21.07 7.95
CA THR A 174 -7.47 -22.47 7.61
C THR A 174 -6.32 -23.11 6.83
N ALA A 175 -5.52 -22.30 6.14
CA ALA A 175 -4.35 -22.80 5.41
C ALA A 175 -3.28 -21.72 5.27
N VAL A 176 -2.01 -22.15 5.29
CA VAL A 176 -0.84 -21.33 5.03
C VAL A 176 0.05 -22.06 4.03
N PHE A 177 0.51 -21.34 3.00
CA PHE A 177 1.46 -21.83 2.03
C PHE A 177 2.63 -20.87 1.90
N ALA A 178 3.85 -21.41 1.89
CA ALA A 178 5.07 -20.66 1.59
C ALA A 178 5.71 -21.21 0.33
N ASN A 179 5.88 -20.37 -0.70
CA ASN A 179 6.37 -20.79 -2.01
C ASN A 179 5.64 -22.06 -2.55
N GLY A 180 4.30 -22.06 -2.40
CA GLY A 180 3.43 -23.15 -2.83
C GLY A 180 3.46 -24.41 -1.94
N LYS A 181 4.21 -24.45 -0.85
CA LYS A 181 4.29 -25.58 0.08
C LYS A 181 3.51 -25.30 1.35
N PRO A 182 2.73 -26.27 1.86
CA PRO A 182 2.03 -26.12 3.13
C PRO A 182 3.01 -25.77 4.28
N LEU A 183 2.61 -24.86 5.13
CA LEU A 183 3.40 -24.41 6.27
C LEU A 183 2.51 -24.30 7.51
N ASP A 184 3.08 -24.65 8.68
CA ASP A 184 2.44 -24.38 9.96
C ASP A 184 2.46 -22.86 10.24
N ALA A 185 1.33 -22.29 10.64
CA ALA A 185 1.21 -20.87 10.98
C ALA A 185 2.24 -20.42 12.05
N ALA A 186 2.56 -21.29 13.01
CA ALA A 186 3.55 -21.02 14.03
C ALA A 186 4.98 -20.84 13.48
N LYS A 187 5.27 -21.37 12.31
CA LYS A 187 6.59 -21.32 11.67
C LYS A 187 6.73 -20.15 10.69
N VAL A 188 5.66 -19.42 10.38
CA VAL A 188 5.67 -18.33 9.38
C VAL A 188 6.76 -17.32 9.68
N VAL A 189 6.82 -16.80 10.91
CA VAL A 189 7.80 -15.77 11.29
C VAL A 189 9.24 -16.23 11.04
N GLY A 190 9.53 -17.51 11.30
CA GLY A 190 10.86 -18.09 11.14
C GLY A 190 11.34 -18.24 9.71
N VAL A 191 10.41 -18.28 8.73
CA VAL A 191 10.75 -18.44 7.31
C VAL A 191 10.73 -17.11 6.53
N LEU A 192 10.22 -16.03 7.14
CA LEU A 192 10.21 -14.72 6.49
C LEU A 192 11.63 -14.22 6.23
N PRO A 193 11.91 -13.65 5.03
CA PRO A 193 13.23 -13.13 4.72
C PRO A 193 13.60 -11.96 5.66
N GLY A 194 14.85 -11.90 6.10
CA GLY A 194 15.40 -10.77 6.86
C GLY A 194 15.49 -9.54 5.98
N ASP A 195 16.22 -9.70 4.89
CA ASP A 195 16.36 -8.71 3.80
C ASP A 195 15.67 -9.27 2.56
N GLY A 196 14.65 -8.60 2.11
CA GLY A 196 13.87 -9.04 0.95
C GLY A 196 12.38 -8.76 1.11
N CYS A 197 11.62 -9.07 0.06
CA CYS A 197 10.19 -8.84 0.01
C CYS A 197 9.40 -10.15 0.05
N VAL A 198 8.15 -10.03 0.47
CA VAL A 198 7.14 -11.09 0.47
C VAL A 198 5.97 -10.64 -0.39
N VAL A 199 5.48 -11.50 -1.27
CA VAL A 199 4.16 -11.38 -1.87
C VAL A 199 3.18 -12.04 -0.91
N LEU A 200 2.43 -11.23 -0.18
CA LEU A 200 1.42 -11.70 0.74
C LEU A 200 0.06 -11.75 0.06
N THR A 201 -0.50 -12.95 -0.07
CA THR A 201 -1.86 -13.18 -0.56
C THR A 201 -2.74 -13.64 0.61
N VAL A 202 -3.90 -13.01 0.80
CA VAL A 202 -4.87 -13.38 1.83
C VAL A 202 -6.24 -13.53 1.18
N ASN A 203 -6.71 -14.75 1.10
CA ASN A 203 -7.99 -15.11 0.49
C ASN A 203 -9.01 -15.53 1.56
N THR A 204 -10.28 -15.42 1.22
CA THR A 204 -11.38 -16.07 1.95
C THR A 204 -11.56 -17.49 1.43
N GLY A 205 -11.62 -18.48 2.32
CA GLY A 205 -11.99 -19.86 2.01
C GLY A 205 -13.48 -20.08 2.15
#